data_5edf3b697aa45e89b7d47a9d102f7f1e
#
_entry.id   5edf3b697aa45e89b7d47a9d102f7f1e
#
_cell.length_a   1.000
_cell.length_b   1.000
_cell.length_c   1.000
_cell.angle_alpha   90.00
_cell.angle_beta   90.00
_cell.angle_gamma   90.00
#
_symmetry.space_group_name_H-M   'P 1'
#
loop_
_entity.id
_entity.type
_entity.pdbx_description
1 polymer ?
#
loop_
_entity_poly.entity_id
_entity_poly.type
_entity_poly.pdbx_seq_one_letter_code
_entity_poly.pdbx_strand_id
1 'polypeptide(L)'
;SIMQLVNAPEIREMFKAESAAQEKLGRILVMNDAAHSLGAYYSKNQRTGCETDIAIFSLHAVKNVTTAEGGAICLNLPMPFDNAELYKELRMMSLNCQTKDAFSKSKSGGWRYDIVGLGMKINMADVNAAIGLAQIREYPKLLQERKRVFNTYTRAFEHCGWAIVPPSIDGDKESSYHIYALRIKGFTEEQRDRMIDEIAKSEVAVNVHFIPMPMLSFFNSLGYDIKNYPQAYDNFKG
;
A
#
# COMPACT_ATOMS: atom_id res chain seq x y z
N SER A 1 18.60 4.61 0.93
CA SER A 1 17.21 4.20 1.26
C SER A 1 16.87 4.54 2.71
N ILE A 2 15.56 4.58 3.06
CA ILE A 2 15.11 4.79 4.44
C ILE A 2 15.70 3.72 5.37
N MET A 3 15.75 2.47 4.92
CA MET A 3 16.36 1.38 5.70
C MET A 3 17.85 1.59 5.98
N GLN A 4 18.61 2.16 5.04
CA GLN A 4 19.99 2.54 5.28
C GLN A 4 20.09 3.66 6.32
N LEU A 5 19.21 4.66 6.22
CA LEU A 5 19.18 5.78 7.16
C LEU A 5 18.90 5.33 8.60
N VAL A 6 17.84 4.55 8.82
CA VAL A 6 17.48 4.10 10.18
C VAL A 6 18.46 3.10 10.79
N ASN A 7 19.31 2.48 9.96
CA ASN A 7 20.38 1.61 10.40
C ASN A 7 21.74 2.33 10.55
N ALA A 8 21.85 3.61 10.16
CA ALA A 8 23.07 4.38 10.35
C ALA A 8 23.39 4.55 11.84
N PRO A 9 24.67 4.40 12.26
CA PRO A 9 25.05 4.44 13.67
C PRO A 9 24.58 5.72 14.37
N GLU A 10 24.76 6.88 13.75
CA GLU A 10 24.39 8.18 14.26
C GLU A 10 22.87 8.32 14.48
N ILE A 11 22.06 7.68 13.64
CA ILE A 11 20.59 7.70 13.80
C ILE A 11 20.14 6.74 14.92
N ARG A 12 20.82 5.58 15.02
CA ARG A 12 20.55 4.61 16.09
C ARG A 12 20.91 5.15 17.47
N GLU A 13 21.99 5.91 17.59
CA GLU A 13 22.40 6.58 18.84
C GLU A 13 21.39 7.62 19.30
N MET A 14 20.70 8.28 18.37
CA MET A 14 19.63 9.25 18.69
C MET A 14 18.32 8.57 19.11
N PHE A 15 18.13 7.28 18.78
CA PHE A 15 16.90 6.55 19.05
C PHE A 15 16.80 6.21 20.54
N LYS A 16 15.66 6.61 21.16
CA LYS A 16 15.33 6.28 22.54
C LYS A 16 14.12 5.36 22.55
N ALA A 17 14.31 4.15 23.05
CA ALA A 17 13.23 3.18 23.18
C ALA A 17 12.29 3.56 24.34
N GLU A 18 11.00 3.47 24.12
CA GLU A 18 9.93 3.71 25.10
C GLU A 18 9.14 2.42 25.41
N SER A 19 9.52 1.30 24.82
CA SER A 19 8.89 0.00 25.04
C SER A 19 9.88 -1.14 24.82
N ALA A 20 9.59 -2.32 25.40
CA ALA A 20 10.41 -3.53 25.23
C ALA A 20 10.57 -3.94 23.75
N ALA A 21 9.55 -3.73 22.92
CA ALA A 21 9.64 -4.01 21.49
C ALA A 21 10.61 -3.04 20.78
N GLN A 22 10.60 -1.79 21.16
CA GLN A 22 11.53 -0.77 20.64
C GLN A 22 12.97 -1.04 21.11
N GLU A 23 13.16 -1.42 22.38
CA GLU A 23 14.48 -1.86 22.91
C GLU A 23 15.00 -3.05 22.10
N LYS A 24 14.15 -4.05 21.88
CA LYS A 24 14.47 -5.25 21.10
C LYS A 24 14.85 -4.93 19.66
N LEU A 25 14.21 -3.94 19.03
CA LEU A 25 14.52 -3.50 17.67
C LEU A 25 15.77 -2.61 17.63
N GLY A 26 15.99 -1.78 18.63
CA GLY A 26 17.17 -0.90 18.78
C GLY A 26 17.27 0.20 17.72
N ARG A 27 16.17 0.54 17.04
CA ARG A 27 16.07 1.59 16.03
C ARG A 27 14.62 1.94 15.69
N ILE A 28 14.44 2.92 14.82
CA ILE A 28 13.10 3.26 14.27
C ILE A 28 12.58 2.08 13.43
N LEU A 29 11.33 1.69 13.67
CA LEU A 29 10.58 0.74 12.84
C LEU A 29 10.24 1.37 11.50
N VAL A 30 10.46 0.66 10.40
CA VAL A 30 10.04 1.09 9.07
C VAL A 30 8.86 0.27 8.59
N MET A 31 7.70 0.92 8.52
CA MET A 31 6.47 0.33 7.97
C MET A 31 6.18 0.96 6.61
N ASN A 32 6.06 0.13 5.58
CA ASN A 32 5.74 0.56 4.22
C ASN A 32 4.23 0.42 3.96
N ASP A 33 3.57 1.52 3.66
CA ASP A 33 2.26 1.48 2.99
C ASP A 33 2.48 1.07 1.53
N ALA A 34 2.29 -0.22 1.27
CA ALA A 34 2.48 -0.85 -0.03
C ALA A 34 1.15 -1.07 -0.79
N ALA A 35 0.09 -0.34 -0.41
CA ALA A 35 -1.27 -0.52 -0.95
C ALA A 35 -1.34 -0.45 -2.49
N HIS A 36 -0.42 0.28 -3.14
CA HIS A 36 -0.34 0.41 -4.60
C HIS A 36 0.87 -0.31 -5.22
N SER A 37 1.65 -1.03 -4.43
CA SER A 37 2.98 -1.50 -4.84
C SER A 37 3.05 -3.00 -5.10
N LEU A 38 1.95 -3.75 -4.99
CA LEU A 38 1.97 -5.19 -5.23
C LEU A 38 2.45 -5.47 -6.66
N GLY A 39 3.57 -6.20 -6.77
CA GLY A 39 4.22 -6.53 -8.04
C GLY A 39 5.36 -5.58 -8.46
N ALA A 40 5.52 -4.44 -7.79
CA ALA A 40 6.66 -3.56 -8.01
C ALA A 40 7.98 -4.19 -7.55
N TYR A 41 9.08 -3.70 -8.13
CA TYR A 41 10.43 -4.03 -7.70
C TYR A 41 11.10 -2.80 -7.09
N TYR A 42 11.69 -2.99 -5.91
CA TYR A 42 12.52 -1.99 -5.25
C TYR A 42 13.95 -2.00 -5.81
N SER A 43 14.41 -3.17 -6.23
CA SER A 43 15.64 -3.40 -6.98
C SER A 43 15.45 -4.62 -7.90
N LYS A 44 16.43 -4.89 -8.80
CA LYS A 44 16.35 -5.98 -9.79
C LYS A 44 15.86 -7.33 -9.24
N ASN A 45 16.19 -7.62 -7.98
CA ASN A 45 15.89 -8.92 -7.36
C ASN A 45 15.03 -8.80 -6.08
N GLN A 46 14.54 -7.61 -5.75
CA GLN A 46 13.83 -7.36 -4.50
C GLN A 46 12.47 -6.75 -4.77
N ARG A 47 11.43 -7.53 -4.57
CA ARG A 47 10.05 -7.06 -4.67
C ARG A 47 9.70 -6.16 -3.49
N THR A 48 8.77 -5.25 -3.72
CA THR A 48 8.13 -4.50 -2.62
C THR A 48 7.51 -5.48 -1.63
N GLY A 49 7.73 -5.21 -0.34
CA GLY A 49 7.33 -6.07 0.77
C GLY A 49 8.48 -6.83 1.42
N CYS A 50 9.67 -6.84 0.80
CA CYS A 50 10.86 -7.51 1.32
C CYS A 50 11.94 -6.54 1.82
N GLU A 51 11.77 -5.23 1.62
CA GLU A 51 12.79 -4.20 1.85
C GLU A 51 12.66 -3.48 3.20
N THR A 52 11.50 -3.58 3.85
CA THR A 52 11.19 -2.91 5.13
C THR A 52 10.83 -3.92 6.20
N ASP A 53 10.74 -3.48 7.46
CA ASP A 53 10.39 -4.36 8.58
C ASP A 53 8.97 -4.92 8.46
N ILE A 54 8.05 -4.07 8.01
CA ILE A 54 6.65 -4.43 7.76
C ILE A 54 6.21 -3.77 6.45
N ALA A 55 5.47 -4.50 5.62
CA ALA A 55 4.78 -3.91 4.48
C ALA A 55 3.29 -4.28 4.51
N ILE A 56 2.44 -3.31 4.18
CA ILE A 56 0.99 -3.47 4.21
C ILE A 56 0.43 -3.30 2.81
N PHE A 57 -0.16 -4.36 2.28
CA PHE A 57 -0.82 -4.39 0.97
C PHE A 57 -2.32 -4.29 1.11
N SER A 58 -2.96 -3.56 0.20
CA SER A 58 -4.40 -3.53 0.02
C SER A 58 -4.82 -4.51 -1.07
N LEU A 59 -5.89 -5.26 -0.78
CA LEU A 59 -6.56 -6.14 -1.72
C LEU A 59 -8.00 -5.68 -2.00
N HIS A 60 -8.27 -4.37 -1.80
CA HIS A 60 -9.54 -3.72 -2.15
C HIS A 60 -9.85 -3.90 -3.64
N ALA A 61 -11.12 -3.77 -4.01
CA ALA A 61 -11.67 -4.07 -5.34
C ALA A 61 -10.89 -3.45 -6.52
N VAL A 62 -10.32 -2.24 -6.36
CA VAL A 62 -9.63 -1.52 -7.43
C VAL A 62 -8.12 -1.81 -7.51
N LYS A 63 -7.57 -2.64 -6.62
CA LYS A 63 -6.12 -2.91 -6.55
C LYS A 63 -5.66 -3.90 -7.62
N ASN A 64 -4.34 -4.01 -7.78
CA ASN A 64 -3.72 -4.89 -8.77
C ASN A 64 -4.08 -6.37 -8.60
N VAL A 65 -4.26 -6.79 -7.36
CA VAL A 65 -4.88 -8.06 -6.96
C VAL A 65 -6.00 -7.71 -6.00
N THR A 66 -7.17 -8.29 -6.19
CA THR A 66 -8.33 -8.01 -5.36
C THR A 66 -8.87 -9.25 -4.68
N THR A 67 -9.43 -9.06 -3.49
CA THR A 67 -10.28 -10.00 -2.78
C THR A 67 -11.67 -9.41 -2.54
N ALA A 68 -12.11 -8.41 -3.35
CA ALA A 68 -13.18 -7.45 -3.12
C ALA A 68 -12.82 -6.50 -1.96
N GLU A 69 -12.71 -7.00 -0.76
CA GLU A 69 -12.14 -6.34 0.41
C GLU A 69 -11.09 -7.24 1.05
N GLY A 70 -9.99 -6.63 1.50
CA GLY A 70 -8.93 -7.35 2.17
C GLY A 70 -7.59 -6.62 2.17
N GLY A 71 -6.63 -7.23 2.82
CA GLY A 71 -5.25 -6.75 2.88
C GLY A 71 -4.31 -7.87 3.33
N ALA A 72 -3.02 -7.60 3.22
CA ALA A 72 -1.98 -8.49 3.69
C ALA A 72 -0.88 -7.70 4.41
N ILE A 73 -0.41 -8.26 5.52
CA ILE A 73 0.75 -7.75 6.27
C ILE A 73 1.91 -8.71 5.99
N CYS A 74 3.00 -8.18 5.43
CA CYS A 74 4.25 -8.90 5.29
C CYS A 74 5.17 -8.53 6.45
N LEU A 75 5.67 -9.54 7.17
CA LEU A 75 6.57 -9.39 8.30
C LEU A 75 7.99 -9.74 7.86
N ASN A 76 8.92 -8.84 8.12
CA ASN A 76 10.34 -9.00 7.78
C ASN A 76 11.21 -8.35 8.87
N LEU A 77 10.79 -8.48 10.13
CA LEU A 77 11.55 -7.95 11.25
C LEU A 77 12.86 -8.72 11.42
N PRO A 78 13.96 -8.02 11.79
CA PRO A 78 15.24 -8.65 12.02
C PRO A 78 15.25 -9.49 13.31
N MET A 79 16.25 -10.34 13.45
CA MET A 79 16.56 -10.94 14.75
C MET A 79 16.69 -9.84 15.84
N PRO A 80 16.18 -10.06 17.06
CA PRO A 80 15.69 -11.32 17.62
C PRO A 80 14.17 -11.52 17.54
N PHE A 81 13.45 -10.86 16.61
CA PHE A 81 12.03 -11.10 16.43
C PHE A 81 11.79 -12.45 15.72
N ASP A 82 10.80 -13.20 16.19
CA ASP A 82 10.28 -14.37 15.51
C ASP A 82 9.06 -13.98 14.68
N ASN A 83 9.25 -13.83 13.37
CA ASN A 83 8.16 -13.45 12.45
C ASN A 83 7.05 -14.51 12.36
N ALA A 84 7.36 -15.79 12.65
CA ALA A 84 6.35 -16.86 12.66
C ALA A 84 5.45 -16.77 13.90
N GLU A 85 6.00 -16.45 15.04
CA GLU A 85 5.19 -16.19 16.25
C GLU A 85 4.35 -14.93 16.10
N LEU A 86 4.93 -13.83 15.60
CA LEU A 86 4.16 -12.60 15.30
C LEU A 86 3.02 -12.85 14.33
N TYR A 87 3.23 -13.67 13.30
CA TYR A 87 2.18 -14.08 12.38
C TYR A 87 1.03 -14.80 13.10
N LYS A 88 1.33 -15.72 14.01
CA LYS A 88 0.31 -16.44 14.81
C LYS A 88 -0.46 -15.48 15.71
N GLU A 89 0.24 -14.55 16.36
CA GLU A 89 -0.39 -13.51 17.20
C GLU A 89 -1.33 -12.62 16.39
N LEU A 90 -0.89 -12.09 15.25
CA LEU A 90 -1.71 -11.25 14.38
C LEU A 90 -2.93 -12.00 13.84
N ARG A 91 -2.78 -13.29 13.46
CA ARG A 91 -3.91 -14.11 13.08
C ARG A 91 -4.91 -14.31 14.21
N MET A 92 -4.43 -14.56 15.41
CA MET A 92 -5.28 -14.70 16.60
C MET A 92 -6.00 -13.37 16.90
N MET A 93 -5.29 -12.25 16.88
CA MET A 93 -5.87 -10.91 17.08
C MET A 93 -6.93 -10.58 16.05
N SER A 94 -6.75 -10.96 14.79
CA SER A 94 -7.73 -10.74 13.71
C SER A 94 -9.00 -11.60 13.85
N LEU A 95 -9.01 -12.57 14.74
CA LEU A 95 -10.11 -13.51 15.03
C LEU A 95 -10.55 -13.41 16.50
N ASN A 96 -10.82 -12.23 17.01
CA ASN A 96 -11.26 -11.99 18.40
C ASN A 96 -10.31 -12.56 19.47
N CYS A 97 -9.03 -12.69 19.23
CA CYS A 97 -8.05 -13.37 20.10
C CYS A 97 -8.47 -14.81 20.50
N GLN A 98 -9.13 -15.54 19.60
CA GLN A 98 -9.50 -16.94 19.83
C GLN A 98 -8.32 -17.84 19.57
N THR A 99 -8.12 -18.83 20.47
CA THR A 99 -7.02 -19.80 20.38
C THR A 99 -7.22 -20.84 19.25
N LYS A 100 -8.42 -20.94 18.67
CA LYS A 100 -8.75 -21.83 17.56
C LYS A 100 -9.60 -21.14 16.50
N ASP A 101 -9.27 -21.38 15.24
CA ASP A 101 -10.09 -20.98 14.10
C ASP A 101 -11.29 -21.91 13.86
N ALA A 102 -12.15 -21.59 12.90
CA ALA A 102 -13.35 -22.34 12.59
C ALA A 102 -13.02 -23.79 12.16
N PHE A 103 -11.96 -23.99 11.36
CA PHE A 103 -11.55 -25.30 10.88
C PHE A 103 -11.06 -26.20 12.03
N SER A 104 -10.29 -25.63 12.97
CA SER A 104 -9.83 -26.35 14.16
C SER A 104 -10.98 -26.73 15.08
N LYS A 105 -12.02 -25.89 15.16
CA LYS A 105 -13.25 -26.16 15.95
C LYS A 105 -14.13 -27.24 15.34
N SER A 106 -14.14 -27.40 14.02
CA SER A 106 -14.97 -28.41 13.33
C SER A 106 -14.47 -29.84 13.48
N LYS A 107 -13.24 -30.02 13.94
CA LYS A 107 -12.68 -31.37 14.22
C LYS A 107 -13.30 -31.98 15.47
N SER A 108 -13.37 -33.30 15.52
CA SER A 108 -13.87 -34.05 16.71
C SER A 108 -13.12 -33.58 17.96
N GLY A 109 -13.83 -33.18 19.01
CA GLY A 109 -13.27 -32.60 20.23
C GLY A 109 -12.71 -31.17 20.10
N GLY A 110 -12.82 -30.55 18.93
CA GLY A 110 -12.29 -29.21 18.63
C GLY A 110 -13.07 -28.02 19.22
N TRP A 111 -14.26 -28.23 19.78
CA TRP A 111 -15.17 -27.20 20.25
C TRP A 111 -14.61 -26.35 21.40
N ARG A 112 -13.68 -26.86 22.18
CA ARG A 112 -13.06 -26.12 23.30
C ARG A 112 -12.02 -25.14 22.74
N TYR A 113 -12.21 -23.85 23.02
CA TYR A 113 -11.29 -22.77 22.71
C TYR A 113 -11.33 -21.74 23.85
N ASP A 114 -10.39 -20.83 23.85
CA ASP A 114 -10.31 -19.73 24.80
C ASP A 114 -10.19 -18.41 24.06
N ILE A 115 -10.49 -17.29 24.75
CA ILE A 115 -10.25 -15.92 24.32
C ILE A 115 -9.19 -15.37 25.27
N VAL A 116 -7.97 -15.17 24.75
CA VAL A 116 -6.80 -14.87 25.56
C VAL A 116 -6.44 -13.38 25.57
N GLY A 117 -7.24 -12.53 24.92
CA GLY A 117 -7.01 -11.11 24.88
C GLY A 117 -8.09 -10.34 24.13
N LEU A 118 -7.91 -9.03 24.02
CA LEU A 118 -8.78 -8.18 23.20
C LEU A 118 -8.34 -8.28 21.73
N GLY A 119 -9.23 -8.73 20.87
CA GLY A 119 -9.01 -8.85 19.44
C GLY A 119 -10.09 -8.18 18.60
N MET A 120 -9.92 -8.25 17.29
CA MET A 120 -10.87 -7.73 16.29
C MET A 120 -11.41 -8.86 15.43
N LYS A 121 -12.60 -8.70 14.87
CA LYS A 121 -13.16 -9.63 13.89
C LYS A 121 -12.91 -9.09 12.47
N ILE A 122 -11.68 -9.24 11.99
CA ILE A 122 -11.20 -8.72 10.69
C ILE A 122 -10.48 -9.77 9.84
N ASN A 123 -10.61 -11.04 10.18
CA ASN A 123 -10.07 -12.12 9.36
C ASN A 123 -10.77 -12.17 7.99
N MET A 124 -10.00 -12.42 6.94
CA MET A 124 -10.54 -12.59 5.59
C MET A 124 -11.54 -13.75 5.55
N ALA A 125 -12.71 -13.54 4.92
CA ALA A 125 -13.68 -14.60 4.69
C ALA A 125 -13.20 -15.54 3.56
N ASP A 126 -13.62 -16.81 3.60
CA ASP A 126 -13.19 -17.82 2.64
C ASP A 126 -13.57 -17.48 1.18
N VAL A 127 -14.71 -16.81 0.98
CA VAL A 127 -15.11 -16.31 -0.35
C VAL A 127 -14.11 -15.30 -0.88
N ASN A 128 -13.69 -14.33 -0.07
CA ASN A 128 -12.68 -13.33 -0.43
C ASN A 128 -11.33 -13.99 -0.69
N ALA A 129 -10.95 -14.96 0.14
CA ALA A 129 -9.71 -15.74 -0.05
C ALA A 129 -9.73 -16.54 -1.36
N ALA A 130 -10.86 -17.14 -1.74
CA ALA A 130 -11.01 -17.86 -3.00
C ALA A 130 -10.83 -16.94 -4.22
N ILE A 131 -11.41 -15.72 -4.18
CA ILE A 131 -11.17 -14.68 -5.20
C ILE A 131 -9.68 -14.37 -5.28
N GLY A 132 -9.03 -14.13 -4.14
CA GLY A 132 -7.60 -13.83 -4.07
C GLY A 132 -6.73 -14.93 -4.66
N LEU A 133 -7.04 -16.20 -4.40
CA LEU A 133 -6.31 -17.34 -4.97
C LEU A 133 -6.40 -17.38 -6.50
N ALA A 134 -7.59 -17.09 -7.06
CA ALA A 134 -7.77 -17.00 -8.51
C ALA A 134 -6.95 -15.83 -9.09
N GLN A 135 -7.04 -14.65 -8.47
CA GLN A 135 -6.32 -13.45 -8.88
C GLN A 135 -4.79 -13.63 -8.86
N ILE A 136 -4.25 -14.23 -7.81
CA ILE A 136 -2.79 -14.43 -7.67
C ILE A 136 -2.25 -15.37 -8.75
N ARG A 137 -3.00 -16.39 -9.14
CA ARG A 137 -2.61 -17.30 -10.24
C ARG A 137 -2.48 -16.58 -11.58
N GLU A 138 -3.39 -15.66 -11.87
CA GLU A 138 -3.39 -14.88 -13.12
C GLU A 138 -2.51 -13.62 -13.03
N TYR A 139 -2.03 -13.27 -11.84
CA TYR A 139 -1.39 -11.98 -11.59
C TYR A 139 -0.17 -11.70 -12.47
N PRO A 140 0.73 -12.65 -12.77
CA PRO A 140 1.86 -12.38 -13.69
C PRO A 140 1.39 -11.89 -15.06
N LYS A 141 0.31 -12.46 -15.61
CA LYS A 141 -0.31 -12.04 -16.86
C LYS A 141 -0.99 -10.68 -16.75
N LEU A 142 -1.75 -10.46 -15.67
CA LEU A 142 -2.41 -9.19 -15.39
C LEU A 142 -1.40 -8.05 -15.28
N LEU A 143 -0.27 -8.28 -14.62
CA LEU A 143 0.80 -7.30 -14.48
C LEU A 143 1.43 -6.94 -15.84
N GLN A 144 1.62 -7.91 -16.71
CA GLN A 144 2.11 -7.67 -18.09
C GLN A 144 1.12 -6.82 -18.89
N GLU A 145 -0.18 -7.08 -18.79
CA GLU A 145 -1.21 -6.28 -19.46
C GLU A 145 -1.25 -4.85 -18.91
N ARG A 146 -1.15 -4.65 -17.60
CA ARG A 146 -1.03 -3.32 -16.99
C ARG A 146 0.20 -2.58 -17.51
N LYS A 147 1.35 -3.24 -17.59
CA LYS A 147 2.58 -2.69 -18.16
C LYS A 147 2.38 -2.29 -19.62
N ARG A 148 1.71 -3.12 -20.42
CA ARG A 148 1.40 -2.83 -21.83
C ARG A 148 0.54 -1.56 -21.94
N VAL A 149 -0.54 -1.47 -21.17
CA VAL A 149 -1.43 -0.29 -21.15
C VAL A 149 -0.68 0.96 -20.70
N PHE A 150 0.07 0.88 -19.60
CA PHE A 150 0.87 1.98 -19.08
C PHE A 150 1.85 2.51 -20.14
N ASN A 151 2.59 1.62 -20.79
CA ASN A 151 3.54 2.00 -21.85
C ASN A 151 2.85 2.57 -23.11
N THR A 152 1.59 2.17 -23.38
CA THR A 152 0.82 2.76 -24.47
C THR A 152 0.49 4.22 -24.18
N TYR A 153 0.06 4.56 -22.98
CA TYR A 153 -0.13 5.94 -22.57
C TYR A 153 1.18 6.73 -22.56
N THR A 154 2.27 6.16 -22.04
CA THR A 154 3.58 6.83 -22.03
C THR A 154 4.00 7.21 -23.45
N ARG A 155 3.96 6.29 -24.41
CA ARG A 155 4.30 6.57 -25.80
C ARG A 155 3.41 7.64 -26.43
N ALA A 156 2.13 7.71 -26.05
CA ALA A 156 1.23 8.73 -26.54
C ALA A 156 1.54 10.12 -25.99
N PHE A 157 2.02 10.24 -24.76
CA PHE A 157 2.17 11.50 -24.06
C PHE A 157 3.62 11.97 -23.86
N GLU A 158 4.64 11.11 -23.94
CA GLU A 158 6.04 11.46 -23.61
C GLU A 158 6.61 12.57 -24.51
N HIS A 159 6.10 12.73 -25.74
CA HIS A 159 6.52 13.78 -26.65
C HIS A 159 5.65 15.04 -26.58
N CYS A 160 4.60 15.04 -25.75
CA CYS A 160 3.74 16.20 -25.57
C CYS A 160 4.37 17.17 -24.59
N GLY A 161 4.74 18.36 -25.04
CA GLY A 161 5.43 19.38 -24.22
C GLY A 161 4.66 19.80 -22.96
N TRP A 162 3.35 19.61 -22.95
CA TRP A 162 2.47 19.91 -21.83
C TRP A 162 2.35 18.75 -20.81
N ALA A 163 2.71 17.53 -21.18
CA ALA A 163 2.54 16.36 -20.33
C ALA A 163 3.71 16.16 -19.36
N ILE A 164 3.40 15.73 -18.16
CA ILE A 164 4.35 15.14 -17.21
C ILE A 164 3.91 13.70 -17.01
N VAL A 165 4.60 12.78 -17.68
CA VAL A 165 4.31 11.34 -17.61
C VAL A 165 4.92 10.72 -16.35
N PRO A 166 4.23 9.77 -15.68
CA PRO A 166 4.79 9.08 -14.53
C PRO A 166 5.93 8.15 -14.96
N PRO A 167 7.03 8.07 -14.17
CA PRO A 167 8.08 7.10 -14.44
C PRO A 167 7.60 5.69 -14.13
N SER A 168 7.89 4.73 -15.01
CA SER A 168 7.66 3.30 -14.77
C SER A 168 8.91 2.59 -14.25
N ILE A 169 10.07 3.12 -14.59
CA ILE A 169 11.39 2.63 -14.18
C ILE A 169 12.21 3.83 -13.68
N ASP A 170 12.86 3.66 -12.53
CA ASP A 170 13.79 4.63 -11.95
C ASP A 170 15.00 3.86 -11.38
N GLY A 171 16.10 3.83 -12.14
CA GLY A 171 17.24 2.99 -11.86
C GLY A 171 16.88 1.51 -11.85
N ASP A 172 17.03 0.85 -10.70
CA ASP A 172 16.70 -0.56 -10.52
C ASP A 172 15.26 -0.81 -10.06
N LYS A 173 14.47 0.26 -9.83
CA LYS A 173 13.08 0.17 -9.40
C LYS A 173 12.15 0.03 -10.58
N GLU A 174 11.13 -0.79 -10.43
CA GLU A 174 10.07 -0.96 -11.43
C GLU A 174 8.69 -0.82 -10.79
N SER A 175 7.81 -0.04 -11.44
CA SER A 175 6.45 0.21 -10.98
C SER A 175 5.60 -1.05 -10.98
N SER A 176 4.55 -1.08 -10.14
CA SER A 176 3.45 -2.04 -10.21
C SER A 176 2.45 -1.75 -11.33
N TYR A 177 2.62 -0.66 -12.05
CA TYR A 177 1.71 -0.20 -13.11
C TYR A 177 0.25 -0.07 -12.65
N HIS A 178 0.06 0.30 -11.37
CA HIS A 178 -1.28 0.39 -10.79
C HIS A 178 -2.06 1.59 -11.29
N ILE A 179 -1.42 2.76 -11.30
CA ILE A 179 -2.01 4.04 -11.69
C ILE A 179 -1.12 4.69 -12.75
N TYR A 180 -1.75 5.31 -13.74
CA TYR A 180 -1.08 6.21 -14.68
C TYR A 180 -1.40 7.65 -14.26
N ALA A 181 -0.54 8.24 -13.44
CA ALA A 181 -0.72 9.60 -12.92
C ALA A 181 -0.19 10.64 -13.93
N LEU A 182 -0.96 10.91 -14.98
CA LEU A 182 -0.66 11.98 -15.93
C LEU A 182 -0.89 13.34 -15.27
N ARG A 183 0.06 14.26 -15.38
CA ARG A 183 -0.09 15.63 -14.96
C ARG A 183 0.10 16.56 -16.14
N ILE A 184 -0.60 17.72 -16.12
CA ILE A 184 -0.55 18.71 -17.18
C ILE A 184 0.17 19.97 -16.66
N LYS A 185 1.25 20.34 -17.33
CA LYS A 185 2.05 21.50 -16.96
C LYS A 185 1.22 22.79 -16.97
N GLY A 186 1.30 23.53 -15.87
CA GLY A 186 0.70 24.85 -15.77
C GLY A 186 -0.83 24.86 -15.58
N PHE A 187 -1.48 23.70 -15.44
CA PHE A 187 -2.91 23.68 -15.15
C PHE A 187 -3.20 24.22 -13.76
N THR A 188 -4.35 24.88 -13.65
CA THR A 188 -5.02 25.17 -12.38
C THR A 188 -5.98 24.03 -12.04
N GLU A 189 -6.46 24.03 -10.81
CA GLU A 189 -7.46 23.06 -10.35
C GLU A 189 -8.73 23.11 -11.24
N GLU A 190 -9.23 24.30 -11.54
CA GLU A 190 -10.43 24.46 -12.37
C GLU A 190 -10.21 23.99 -13.82
N GLN A 191 -9.00 24.13 -14.35
CA GLN A 191 -8.67 23.63 -15.70
C GLN A 191 -8.62 22.11 -15.72
N ARG A 192 -8.03 21.49 -14.68
CA ARG A 192 -8.03 20.05 -14.51
C ARG A 192 -9.45 19.51 -14.38
N ASP A 193 -10.26 20.08 -13.52
CA ASP A 193 -11.64 19.63 -13.30
C ASP A 193 -12.46 19.69 -14.58
N ARG A 194 -12.37 20.80 -15.33
CA ARG A 194 -13.01 20.90 -16.66
C ARG A 194 -12.52 19.83 -17.63
N MET A 195 -11.21 19.51 -17.60
CA MET A 195 -10.67 18.46 -18.47
C MET A 195 -11.24 17.07 -18.10
N ILE A 196 -11.38 16.78 -16.81
CA ILE A 196 -12.01 15.54 -16.32
C ILE A 196 -13.45 15.45 -16.82
N ASP A 197 -14.21 16.54 -16.73
CA ASP A 197 -15.60 16.60 -17.22
C ASP A 197 -15.68 16.40 -18.74
N GLU A 198 -14.77 16.97 -19.51
CA GLU A 198 -14.75 16.77 -20.97
C GLU A 198 -14.38 15.32 -21.34
N ILE A 199 -13.40 14.72 -20.66
CA ILE A 199 -13.03 13.31 -20.88
C ILE A 199 -14.20 12.38 -20.54
N ALA A 200 -14.93 12.67 -19.46
CA ALA A 200 -16.10 11.90 -19.03
C ALA A 200 -17.21 11.86 -20.10
N LYS A 201 -17.37 12.93 -20.89
CA LYS A 201 -18.32 12.96 -22.03
C LYS A 201 -18.00 11.94 -23.13
N SER A 202 -16.75 11.47 -23.17
CA SER A 202 -16.31 10.40 -24.08
C SER A 202 -16.40 9.01 -23.44
N GLU A 203 -17.15 8.85 -22.36
CA GLU A 203 -17.33 7.62 -21.60
C GLU A 203 -16.00 7.05 -21.02
N VAL A 204 -15.01 7.91 -20.80
CA VAL A 204 -13.72 7.55 -20.18
C VAL A 204 -13.72 8.03 -18.73
N ALA A 205 -13.65 7.09 -17.81
CA ALA A 205 -13.55 7.40 -16.38
C ALA A 205 -12.10 7.77 -16.03
N VAL A 206 -11.90 9.01 -15.61
CA VAL A 206 -10.65 9.48 -15.01
C VAL A 206 -10.93 10.08 -13.63
N ASN A 207 -9.92 10.14 -12.78
CA ASN A 207 -10.12 10.61 -11.41
C ASN A 207 -8.86 11.32 -10.90
N VAL A 208 -9.05 12.18 -9.89
CA VAL A 208 -7.94 12.80 -9.15
C VAL A 208 -7.45 11.85 -8.07
N HIS A 209 -6.16 11.68 -7.95
CA HIS A 209 -5.59 10.72 -7.01
C HIS A 209 -4.50 11.35 -6.13
N PHE A 210 -4.87 11.96 -5.01
CA PHE A 210 -6.17 12.25 -4.35
C PHE A 210 -6.25 13.73 -3.95
N ILE A 211 -7.41 14.17 -3.42
CA ILE A 211 -7.52 15.45 -2.74
C ILE A 211 -6.58 15.41 -1.53
N PRO A 212 -5.64 16.36 -1.38
CA PRO A 212 -4.75 16.40 -0.22
C PRO A 212 -5.53 16.46 1.11
N MET A 213 -5.14 15.64 2.08
CA MET A 213 -5.85 15.58 3.38
C MET A 213 -6.10 16.95 4.03
N PRO A 214 -5.16 17.94 4.01
CA PRO A 214 -5.42 19.26 4.56
C PRO A 214 -6.60 20.02 3.93
N MET A 215 -7.02 19.63 2.72
CA MET A 215 -8.19 20.23 2.04
C MET A 215 -9.52 19.59 2.45
N LEU A 216 -9.49 18.41 3.09
CA LEU A 216 -10.70 17.74 3.56
C LEU A 216 -11.17 18.38 4.87
N SER A 217 -12.49 18.56 5.01
CA SER A 217 -13.11 19.32 6.10
C SER A 217 -12.67 18.85 7.50
N PHE A 218 -12.59 17.54 7.72
CA PHE A 218 -12.15 17.00 9.00
C PHE A 218 -10.73 17.40 9.36
N PHE A 219 -9.77 17.23 8.44
CA PHE A 219 -8.38 17.60 8.70
C PHE A 219 -8.19 19.12 8.80
N ASN A 220 -8.93 19.88 7.99
CA ASN A 220 -8.94 21.33 8.10
C ASN A 220 -9.45 21.80 9.48
N SER A 221 -10.49 21.15 10.03
CA SER A 221 -10.99 21.43 11.38
C SER A 221 -9.99 21.14 12.50
N LEU A 222 -8.99 20.27 12.25
CA LEU A 222 -7.88 20.00 13.15
C LEU A 222 -6.72 20.99 13.03
N GLY A 223 -6.85 22.04 12.18
CA GLY A 223 -5.85 23.08 11.98
C GLY A 223 -4.84 22.81 10.87
N TYR A 224 -5.02 21.75 10.06
CA TYR A 224 -4.20 21.55 8.87
C TYR A 224 -4.63 22.50 7.75
N ASP A 225 -3.68 23.26 7.22
CA ASP A 225 -3.90 24.17 6.08
C ASP A 225 -3.04 23.74 4.89
N ILE A 226 -3.65 23.60 3.72
CA ILE A 226 -2.97 23.20 2.48
C ILE A 226 -1.82 24.15 2.11
N LYS A 227 -1.87 25.41 2.52
CA LYS A 227 -0.81 26.39 2.31
C LYS A 227 0.53 25.97 2.91
N ASN A 228 0.50 25.13 3.95
CA ASN A 228 1.69 24.56 4.57
C ASN A 228 2.27 23.38 3.79
N TYR A 229 1.58 22.93 2.73
CA TYR A 229 1.93 21.76 1.92
C TYR A 229 1.96 22.08 0.42
N PRO A 230 2.77 23.08 -0.02
CA PRO A 230 2.73 23.60 -1.40
C PRO A 230 3.03 22.52 -2.45
N GLN A 231 3.94 21.59 -2.16
CA GLN A 231 4.26 20.47 -3.08
C GLN A 231 3.08 19.52 -3.27
N ALA A 232 2.33 19.22 -2.20
CA ALA A 232 1.14 18.39 -2.30
C ALA A 232 0.06 19.08 -3.16
N TYR A 233 -0.13 20.38 -2.96
CA TYR A 233 -1.07 21.15 -3.77
C TYR A 233 -0.63 21.25 -5.23
N ASP A 234 0.65 21.51 -5.50
CA ASP A 234 1.20 21.55 -6.86
C ASP A 234 1.04 20.22 -7.62
N ASN A 235 1.16 19.10 -6.92
CA ASN A 235 0.88 17.79 -7.51
C ASN A 235 -0.61 17.54 -7.76
N PHE A 236 -1.47 18.07 -6.89
CA PHE A 236 -2.92 17.87 -6.95
C PHE A 236 -3.58 18.74 -8.03
N LYS A 237 -3.15 19.99 -8.20
CA LYS A 237 -3.81 20.96 -9.11
C LYS A 237 -3.64 20.64 -10.60
N GLY A 238 -2.58 19.94 -11.00
CA GLY A 238 -2.23 19.58 -12.38
C GLY A 238 -2.43 18.11 -12.65
#